data_b523d22f8b6ce074aaa8a90eb0b52d96
#
_entry.id   b523d22f8b6ce074aaa8a90eb0b52d96
#
_cell.length_a   1.000
_cell.length_b   1.000
_cell.length_c   1.000
_cell.angle_alpha   90.00
_cell.angle_beta   90.00
_cell.angle_gamma   90.00
#
_symmetry.space_group_name_H-M   'P 1'
#
loop_
_entity.id
_entity.type
_entity.pdbx_description
1 polymer ?
#
loop_
_entity_poly.entity_id
_entity_poly.type
_entity_poly.pdbx_seq_one_letter_code
_entity_poly.pdbx_strand_id
1 'polypeptide(L)'
;MKKIATFLSVFAFASVMALTAHAAGKEVKLTGEGQCAKCSLGITDTCQNVLVVEKEGKKTNYFLVGDKSKAFHKNLCQGVHKTKVEGTSEEKDGKVEVTVTTIGLVK
;
A
#
# COMPACT_ATOMS: atom_id res chain seq x y z
N MET A 1 -24.60 -17.65 -42.06
CA MET A 1 -23.81 -18.09 -41.23
C MET A 1 -22.46 -17.66 -41.09
N LYS A 2 -21.85 -17.30 -41.95
CA LYS A 2 -20.54 -16.90 -41.91
C LYS A 2 -20.30 -15.64 -41.28
N LYS A 3 -21.18 -14.86 -41.14
CA LYS A 3 -20.98 -13.58 -40.60
C LYS A 3 -20.64 -13.58 -39.22
N ILE A 4 -20.75 -14.55 -38.51
CA ILE A 4 -20.49 -14.49 -37.19
C ILE A 4 -19.18 -14.17 -36.71
N ALA A 5 -18.23 -14.46 -37.32
CA ALA A 5 -16.90 -14.25 -36.86
C ALA A 5 -16.46 -12.90 -36.52
N THR A 6 -17.09 -11.96 -36.96
CA THR A 6 -16.57 -10.69 -36.83
C THR A 6 -16.49 -10.11 -35.49
N PHE A 7 -17.31 -10.44 -34.61
CA PHE A 7 -17.25 -9.76 -33.44
C PHE A 7 -16.17 -10.13 -32.52
N LEU A 8 -15.51 -11.12 -32.70
CA LEU A 8 -14.52 -11.46 -31.84
C LEU A 8 -13.48 -10.47 -31.56
N SER A 9 -13.10 -9.77 -32.47
CA SER A 9 -12.00 -8.86 -32.33
C SER A 9 -12.21 -7.81 -31.28
N VAL A 10 -13.36 -7.56 -30.96
CA VAL A 10 -13.62 -6.52 -30.06
C VAL A 10 -13.06 -6.73 -28.69
N PHE A 11 -12.98 -7.89 -28.24
CA PHE A 11 -12.48 -8.08 -26.95
C PHE A 11 -11.09 -7.71 -26.73
N ALA A 12 -10.32 -7.78 -27.66
CA ALA A 12 -8.93 -7.50 -27.52
C ALA A 12 -8.64 -6.21 -26.85
N PHE A 13 -9.43 -5.21 -27.07
CA PHE A 13 -9.13 -3.99 -26.50
C PHE A 13 -9.32 -3.94 -25.09
N ALA A 14 -10.28 -4.56 -24.57
CA ALA A 14 -10.59 -4.46 -23.20
C ALA A 14 -9.43 -4.83 -22.35
N SER A 15 -8.67 -5.76 -22.74
CA SER A 15 -7.61 -6.19 -21.91
C SER A 15 -6.48 -5.21 -21.84
N VAL A 16 -6.31 -4.47 -22.83
CA VAL A 16 -5.24 -3.52 -22.82
C VAL A 16 -5.47 -2.44 -21.81
N MET A 17 -6.68 -2.03 -21.63
CA MET A 17 -6.92 -0.97 -20.73
C MET A 17 -6.59 -1.36 -19.34
N ALA A 18 -6.78 -2.57 -19.00
CA ALA A 18 -6.52 -2.97 -17.64
C ALA A 18 -5.08 -2.81 -17.25
N LEU A 19 -4.19 -2.88 -18.17
CA LEU A 19 -2.81 -2.75 -17.85
C LEU A 19 -2.39 -1.40 -17.44
N THR A 20 -2.93 -0.41 -18.05
CA THR A 20 -2.51 0.92 -17.69
C THR A 20 -3.00 1.30 -16.35
N ALA A 21 -4.05 0.73 -15.90
CA ALA A 21 -4.60 1.11 -14.64
C ALA A 21 -3.70 0.86 -13.49
N HIS A 22 -2.85 -0.15 -13.54
CA HIS A 22 -2.10 -0.36 -12.40
C HIS A 22 -0.83 0.35 -12.30
N ALA A 23 -0.50 1.16 -13.22
CA ALA A 23 0.67 1.95 -13.11
C ALA A 23 0.45 3.08 -12.14
N ALA A 24 -0.75 3.49 -11.94
CA ALA A 24 -1.03 4.58 -11.04
C ALA A 24 -1.27 4.08 -9.65
N GLY A 25 -1.06 4.86 -8.67
CA GLY A 25 -1.31 4.47 -7.29
C GLY A 25 -2.77 4.18 -7.04
N LYS A 26 -3.05 3.42 -6.01
CA LYS A 26 -4.38 3.02 -5.68
C LYS A 26 -4.73 3.53 -4.30
N GLU A 27 -5.89 4.10 -4.13
CA GLU A 27 -6.31 4.58 -2.81
C GLU A 27 -6.59 3.41 -1.90
N VAL A 28 -6.06 3.47 -0.69
CA VAL A 28 -6.23 2.40 0.27
C VAL A 28 -6.58 2.94 1.65
N LYS A 29 -7.31 2.13 2.41
CA LYS A 29 -7.60 2.41 3.81
C LYS A 29 -7.18 1.16 4.55
N LEU A 30 -6.20 1.30 5.42
CA LEU A 30 -5.61 0.15 6.09
C LEU A 30 -5.61 0.33 7.60
N THR A 31 -5.74 -0.76 8.31
CA THR A 31 -5.59 -0.77 9.76
C THR A 31 -4.65 -1.93 10.10
N GLY A 32 -3.67 -1.65 10.89
CA GLY A 32 -2.70 -2.67 11.27
C GLY A 32 -1.81 -2.19 12.38
N GLU A 33 -0.66 -2.81 12.48
CA GLU A 33 0.29 -2.46 13.52
C GLU A 33 1.31 -1.49 12.97
N GLY A 34 1.30 -0.26 13.46
CA GLY A 34 2.26 0.75 13.05
C GLY A 34 3.50 0.66 13.90
N GLN A 35 4.66 0.73 13.27
CA GLN A 35 5.91 0.61 13.99
C GLN A 35 7.06 1.15 13.15
N CYS A 36 8.23 1.25 13.73
CA CYS A 36 9.39 1.74 13.00
C CYS A 36 10.13 0.57 12.36
N ALA A 37 10.38 0.67 11.07
CA ALA A 37 11.04 -0.39 10.34
C ALA A 37 12.45 -0.64 10.86
N LYS A 38 13.13 0.38 11.34
CA LYS A 38 14.45 0.22 11.89
C LYS A 38 14.40 -0.26 13.34
N CYS A 39 13.65 0.44 14.18
CA CYS A 39 13.64 0.18 15.61
C CYS A 39 12.91 -1.09 16.01
N SER A 40 11.80 -1.37 15.37
CA SER A 40 10.98 -2.52 15.76
C SER A 40 11.21 -3.73 14.87
N LEU A 41 11.42 -3.54 13.58
CA LEU A 41 11.54 -4.64 12.65
C LEU A 41 12.98 -4.93 12.22
N GLY A 42 13.84 -3.96 12.30
CA GLY A 42 15.23 -4.14 11.90
C GLY A 42 15.43 -4.38 10.42
N ILE A 43 14.52 -3.91 9.58
CA ILE A 43 14.60 -4.18 8.15
C ILE A 43 15.09 -2.99 7.33
N THR A 44 15.30 -1.84 7.96
CA THR A 44 15.85 -0.69 7.26
C THR A 44 16.97 -0.06 8.10
N ASP A 45 17.83 0.70 7.45
CA ASP A 45 18.93 1.38 8.12
C ASP A 45 18.50 2.70 8.72
N THR A 46 17.41 3.26 8.27
CA THR A 46 16.92 4.53 8.77
C THR A 46 15.53 4.35 9.34
N CYS A 47 15.15 5.23 10.23
CA CYS A 47 13.81 5.17 10.80
C CYS A 47 12.78 5.43 9.72
N GLN A 48 11.83 4.55 9.62
CA GLN A 48 10.75 4.69 8.64
C GLN A 48 9.50 4.02 9.19
N ASN A 49 8.36 4.67 9.04
CA ASN A 49 7.12 4.11 9.52
C ASN A 49 6.67 2.97 8.61
N VAL A 50 6.22 1.90 9.24
CA VAL A 50 5.69 0.75 8.52
C VAL A 50 4.39 0.35 9.17
N LEU A 51 3.41 -0.01 8.37
CA LEU A 51 2.17 -0.57 8.86
C LEU A 51 2.15 -2.04 8.49
N VAL A 52 2.08 -2.90 9.48
CA VAL A 52 2.02 -4.34 9.23
C VAL A 52 0.56 -4.75 9.28
N VAL A 53 0.05 -5.21 8.16
CA VAL A 53 -1.35 -5.62 8.06
C VAL A 53 -1.40 -7.13 7.90
N GLU A 54 -2.17 -7.78 8.74
CA GLU A 54 -2.31 -9.22 8.67
C GLU A 54 -3.65 -9.58 8.05
N LYS A 55 -3.65 -10.42 7.03
CA LYS A 55 -4.84 -10.87 6.38
C LYS A 55 -4.71 -12.35 6.12
N GLU A 56 -5.64 -13.11 6.63
CA GLU A 56 -5.67 -14.56 6.38
C GLU A 56 -4.34 -15.24 6.68
N GLY A 57 -3.75 -14.85 7.79
CA GLY A 57 -2.49 -15.45 8.21
C GLY A 57 -1.25 -14.90 7.54
N LYS A 58 -1.41 -13.97 6.61
CA LYS A 58 -0.26 -13.39 5.92
C LYS A 58 -0.06 -11.95 6.35
N LYS A 59 1.18 -11.57 6.59
CA LYS A 59 1.52 -10.22 6.98
C LYS A 59 2.13 -9.47 5.81
N THR A 60 1.67 -8.27 5.58
CA THR A 60 2.21 -7.40 4.54
C THR A 60 2.72 -6.13 5.18
N ASN A 61 3.92 -5.73 4.80
CA ASN A 61 4.51 -4.51 5.32
C ASN A 61 4.25 -3.38 4.32
N TYR A 62 3.56 -2.34 4.78
CA TYR A 62 3.32 -1.18 3.96
C TYR A 62 4.22 -0.07 4.47
N PHE A 63 5.14 0.39 3.63
CA PHE A 63 6.04 1.45 4.03
C PHE A 63 5.33 2.79 3.87
N LEU A 64 5.22 3.53 4.95
CA LEU A 64 4.46 4.78 4.97
C LEU A 64 5.37 5.94 4.66
N VAL A 65 5.04 6.69 3.62
CA VAL A 65 5.88 7.79 3.15
C VAL A 65 5.11 9.09 3.08
N GLY A 66 5.82 10.18 2.90
CA GLY A 66 5.22 11.49 2.77
C GLY A 66 5.31 12.30 4.06
N ASP A 67 4.96 13.56 3.97
CA ASP A 67 5.09 14.48 5.10
C ASP A 67 4.25 14.08 6.30
N LYS A 68 3.06 13.57 6.06
CA LYS A 68 2.21 13.18 7.16
C LYS A 68 2.74 11.97 7.90
N SER A 69 3.40 11.07 7.17
CA SER A 69 4.04 9.94 7.79
C SER A 69 5.20 10.40 8.66
N LYS A 70 6.00 11.32 8.16
CA LYS A 70 7.14 11.82 8.93
C LYS A 70 6.67 12.51 10.20
N ALA A 71 5.63 13.29 10.11
CA ALA A 71 5.13 14.00 11.27
C ALA A 71 4.59 13.04 12.33
N PHE A 72 4.11 11.88 11.89
CA PHE A 72 3.52 10.91 12.80
C PHE A 72 4.57 9.98 13.43
N HIS A 73 5.79 10.01 12.95
CA HIS A 73 6.82 9.07 13.37
C HIS A 73 7.02 9.04 14.88
N LYS A 74 6.91 10.16 15.55
CA LYS A 74 7.08 10.21 16.99
C LYS A 74 6.10 9.28 17.70
N ASN A 75 4.98 8.95 17.10
CA ASN A 75 4.01 8.05 17.69
C ASN A 75 4.35 6.59 17.43
N LEU A 76 5.25 6.31 16.50
CA LEU A 76 5.59 4.95 16.11
C LEU A 76 7.05 4.61 16.38
N CYS A 77 7.82 5.56 16.82
CA CYS A 77 9.24 5.36 17.06
C CYS A 77 9.51 4.33 18.13
N GLN A 78 8.65 4.25 19.10
CA GLN A 78 8.82 3.29 20.18
C GLN A 78 7.63 2.36 20.24
N GLY A 79 7.86 1.09 20.07
CA GLY A 79 6.82 0.08 20.22
C GLY A 79 5.91 -0.06 19.02
N VAL A 80 4.92 -0.87 19.20
CA VAL A 80 3.97 -1.21 18.17
C VAL A 80 2.60 -0.68 18.57
N HIS A 81 1.94 0.04 17.69
CA HIS A 81 0.66 0.65 18.02
C HIS A 81 -0.35 0.39 16.92
N LYS A 82 -1.57 0.10 17.29
CA LYS A 82 -2.61 -0.11 16.28
C LYS A 82 -2.88 1.20 15.59
N THR A 83 -2.78 1.22 14.29
CA THR A 83 -2.78 2.44 13.51
C THR A 83 -3.67 2.31 12.30
N LYS A 84 -4.32 3.41 11.94
CA LYS A 84 -5.18 3.47 10.78
C LYS A 84 -4.56 4.44 9.80
N VAL A 85 -4.47 4.04 8.54
CA VAL A 85 -3.82 4.82 7.50
C VAL A 85 -4.70 4.90 6.27
N GLU A 86 -4.80 6.09 5.68
CA GLU A 86 -5.41 6.25 4.38
C GLU A 86 -4.40 6.93 3.48
N GLY A 87 -4.35 6.52 2.26
CA GLY A 87 -3.41 7.11 1.32
C GLY A 87 -3.42 6.41 -0.01
N THR A 88 -2.35 6.60 -0.77
CA THR A 88 -2.21 6.01 -2.09
C THR A 88 -1.06 4.99 -2.06
N SER A 89 -1.37 3.79 -2.49
CA SER A 89 -0.44 2.69 -2.46
C SER A 89 0.23 2.50 -3.82
N GLU A 90 1.52 2.25 -3.83
CA GLU A 90 2.27 1.95 -5.05
C GLU A 90 3.26 0.86 -4.77
N GLU A 91 3.55 0.02 -5.75
CA GLU A 91 4.56 -1.00 -5.61
C GLU A 91 5.84 -0.52 -6.23
N LYS A 92 6.94 -0.55 -5.50
CA LYS A 92 8.25 -0.15 -5.99
C LYS A 92 9.30 -1.14 -5.53
N ASP A 93 10.05 -1.70 -6.46
CA ASP A 93 11.14 -2.60 -6.13
C ASP A 93 10.75 -3.72 -5.16
N GLY A 94 9.59 -4.28 -5.35
CA GLY A 94 9.14 -5.36 -4.48
C GLY A 94 8.58 -4.91 -3.14
N LYS A 95 8.50 -3.61 -2.90
CA LYS A 95 7.94 -3.09 -1.67
C LYS A 95 6.65 -2.34 -1.97
N VAL A 96 5.75 -2.34 -1.02
CA VAL A 96 4.52 -1.56 -1.16
C VAL A 96 4.68 -0.29 -0.34
N GLU A 97 4.60 0.86 -0.98
CA GLU A 97 4.68 2.14 -0.31
C GLU A 97 3.32 2.81 -0.30
N VAL A 98 2.98 3.45 0.80
CA VAL A 98 1.73 4.21 0.89
C VAL A 98 2.08 5.65 1.17
N THR A 99 1.67 6.54 0.27
CA THR A 99 1.81 7.97 0.52
C THR A 99 0.63 8.36 1.38
N VAL A 100 0.90 8.71 2.61
CA VAL A 100 -0.12 8.91 3.62
C VAL A 100 -0.87 10.22 3.45
N THR A 101 -2.18 10.15 3.44
CA THR A 101 -3.00 11.37 3.46
C THR A 101 -3.62 11.55 4.85
N THR A 102 -3.91 10.45 5.55
CA THR A 102 -4.46 10.51 6.90
C THR A 102 -3.87 9.37 7.71
N ILE A 103 -3.49 9.63 8.94
CA ILE A 103 -2.92 8.60 9.79
C ILE A 103 -3.26 8.91 11.24
N GLY A 104 -3.60 7.90 12.00
CA GLY A 104 -3.94 8.09 13.41
C GLY A 104 -3.88 6.78 14.18
N LEU A 105 -3.73 6.89 15.47
CA LEU A 105 -3.75 5.73 16.34
C LEU A 105 -5.19 5.28 16.57
N VAL A 106 -5.39 3.99 16.67
CA VAL A 106 -6.71 3.42 16.93
C VAL A 106 -6.79 3.11 18.42
N LYS A 107 -7.86 3.57 19.04
CA LYS A 107 -8.03 3.31 20.47
C LYS A 107 -8.89 2.12 20.73
#